data_7b010ba3c4e46b75787f0b594ed380ec
#
_entry.id   7b010ba3c4e46b75787f0b594ed380ec
#
_cell.length_a   1.000
_cell.length_b   1.000
_cell.length_c   1.000
_cell.angle_alpha   90.00
_cell.angle_beta   90.00
_cell.angle_gamma   90.00
#
_symmetry.space_group_name_H-M   'P 1'
#
loop_
_entity.id
_entity.type
_entity.pdbx_description
1 polymer ?
#
loop_
_entity_poly.entity_id
_entity_poly.type
_entity_poly.pdbx_seq_one_letter_code
_entity_poly.pdbx_strand_id
1 'polypeptide(L)'
;MDIDEYLKGVLGQILDSYKILAELNDNPNDLDIIKKEISKIRGLLQVINNKLNSKKYQSDHLVTLRKLSTYYIETYDYSREVEYLAQIYDEDPNRIKNLRILILNSLNDKRMIEKFQTIVNEL
;
A
#
# COMPACT_ATOMS: atom_id res chain seq x y z
N MET A 1 17.85 8.90 -14.36
CA MET A 1 17.18 7.61 -14.11
C MET A 1 15.91 7.54 -14.94
N ASP A 2 15.71 6.43 -15.62
CA ASP A 2 14.52 6.15 -16.39
C ASP A 2 13.32 6.06 -15.46
N ILE A 3 12.17 6.58 -15.92
CA ILE A 3 10.92 6.53 -15.14
C ILE A 3 10.49 5.09 -14.83
N ASP A 4 10.69 4.18 -15.78
CA ASP A 4 10.31 2.78 -15.59
C ASP A 4 11.15 2.11 -14.49
N GLU A 5 12.45 2.33 -14.44
CA GLU A 5 13.30 1.81 -13.37
C GLU A 5 12.92 2.39 -12.01
N TYR A 6 12.65 3.68 -11.97
CA TYR A 6 12.23 4.36 -10.76
C TYR A 6 10.93 3.76 -10.22
N LEU A 7 9.93 3.61 -11.09
CA LEU A 7 8.63 3.05 -10.70
C LEU A 7 8.74 1.59 -10.32
N LYS A 8 9.58 0.82 -11.01
CA LYS A 8 9.82 -0.58 -10.65
C LYS A 8 10.32 -0.70 -9.21
N GLY A 9 11.25 0.17 -8.80
CA GLY A 9 11.74 0.21 -7.44
C GLY A 9 10.64 0.59 -6.43
N VAL A 10 9.83 1.59 -6.75
CA VAL A 10 8.73 2.03 -5.89
C VAL A 10 7.69 0.91 -5.74
N LEU A 11 7.30 0.30 -6.84
CA LEU A 11 6.33 -0.80 -6.83
C LEU A 11 6.85 -2.01 -6.04
N GLY A 12 8.14 -2.33 -6.23
CA GLY A 12 8.78 -3.41 -5.46
C GLY A 12 8.69 -3.20 -3.97
N GLN A 13 8.89 -1.96 -3.51
CA GLN A 13 8.76 -1.63 -2.09
C GLN A 13 7.32 -1.76 -1.59
N ILE A 14 6.33 -1.36 -2.40
CA ILE A 14 4.92 -1.53 -2.05
C ILE A 14 4.59 -3.02 -1.92
N LEU A 15 5.03 -3.83 -2.88
CA LEU A 15 4.78 -5.27 -2.85
C LEU A 15 5.46 -5.94 -1.65
N ASP A 16 6.67 -5.51 -1.29
CA ASP A 16 7.36 -6.00 -0.09
C ASP A 16 6.59 -5.65 1.18
N SER A 17 6.10 -4.42 1.29
CA SER A 17 5.28 -4.00 2.44
C SER A 17 3.99 -4.80 2.53
N TYR A 18 3.34 -5.05 1.41
CA TYR A 18 2.15 -5.90 1.36
C TYR A 18 2.46 -7.31 1.89
N LYS A 19 3.57 -7.88 1.46
CA LYS A 19 4.00 -9.21 1.90
C LYS A 19 4.25 -9.25 3.40
N ILE A 20 4.90 -8.23 3.94
CA ILE A 20 5.13 -8.11 5.39
C ILE A 20 3.78 -8.13 6.13
N LEU A 21 2.82 -7.31 5.67
CA LEU A 21 1.49 -7.27 6.28
C LEU A 21 0.77 -8.61 6.20
N ALA A 22 0.90 -9.31 5.08
CA ALA A 22 0.24 -10.60 4.87
C ALA A 22 0.81 -11.71 5.75
N GLU A 23 2.08 -11.62 6.12
CA GLU A 23 2.80 -12.66 6.86
C GLU A 23 2.83 -12.45 8.38
N LEU A 24 2.25 -11.37 8.90
CA LEU A 24 2.20 -11.11 10.34
C LEU A 24 1.36 -12.14 11.07
N ASN A 25 1.71 -12.40 12.32
CA ASN A 25 1.07 -13.43 13.17
C ASN A 25 0.10 -12.86 14.19
N ASP A 26 -0.22 -11.58 14.10
CA ASP A 26 -1.17 -10.88 14.98
C ASP A 26 -0.73 -10.83 16.44
N ASN A 27 0.57 -10.73 16.66
CA ASN A 27 1.16 -10.51 17.98
C ASN A 27 0.97 -9.03 18.40
N PRO A 28 0.99 -8.71 19.70
CA PRO A 28 0.84 -7.33 20.15
C PRO A 28 1.80 -6.33 19.50
N ASN A 29 3.06 -6.74 19.26
CA ASN A 29 4.08 -5.89 18.63
C ASN A 29 3.80 -5.62 17.14
N ASP A 30 2.93 -6.39 16.51
CA ASP A 30 2.64 -6.28 15.09
C ASP A 30 1.93 -4.97 14.75
N LEU A 31 1.26 -4.34 15.72
CA LEU A 31 0.59 -3.07 15.46
C LEU A 31 1.58 -1.98 15.03
N ASP A 32 2.77 -1.94 15.63
CA ASP A 32 3.82 -1.00 15.22
C ASP A 32 4.29 -1.28 13.79
N ILE A 33 4.40 -2.56 13.43
CA ILE A 33 4.75 -2.97 12.07
C ILE A 33 3.66 -2.55 11.09
N ILE A 34 2.40 -2.79 11.44
CA ILE A 34 1.26 -2.38 10.61
C ILE A 34 1.31 -0.87 10.37
N LYS A 35 1.48 -0.09 11.43
CA LYS A 35 1.57 1.37 11.35
C LYS A 35 2.66 1.81 10.38
N LYS A 36 3.85 1.24 10.52
CA LYS A 36 5.00 1.55 9.68
C LYS A 36 4.73 1.21 8.22
N GLU A 37 4.23 0.00 7.96
CA GLU A 37 4.05 -0.48 6.59
C GLU A 37 2.91 0.23 5.86
N ILE A 38 1.79 0.56 6.53
CA ILE A 38 0.72 1.32 5.87
C ILE A 38 1.15 2.75 5.56
N SER A 39 1.93 3.38 6.45
CA SER A 39 2.48 4.72 6.20
C SER A 39 3.43 4.70 5.00
N LYS A 40 4.27 3.66 4.90
CA LYS A 40 5.18 3.48 3.78
C LYS A 40 4.43 3.28 2.47
N ILE A 41 3.43 2.40 2.44
CA ILE A 41 2.63 2.16 1.25
C ILE A 41 1.95 3.45 0.80
N ARG A 42 1.30 4.17 1.71
CA ARG A 42 0.63 5.42 1.39
C ARG A 42 1.60 6.46 0.83
N GLY A 43 2.77 6.60 1.45
CA GLY A 43 3.81 7.51 0.96
C GLY A 43 4.29 7.14 -0.44
N LEU A 44 4.48 5.85 -0.70
CA LEU A 44 4.91 5.38 -2.03
C LEU A 44 3.82 5.58 -3.09
N LEU A 45 2.55 5.36 -2.75
CA LEU A 45 1.44 5.65 -3.65
C LEU A 45 1.36 7.14 -3.97
N GLN A 46 1.62 8.00 -2.97
CA GLN A 46 1.70 9.44 -3.17
C GLN A 46 2.81 9.81 -4.14
N VAL A 47 3.97 9.17 -4.03
CA VAL A 47 5.09 9.36 -4.95
C VAL A 47 4.70 9.00 -6.38
N ILE A 48 4.02 7.86 -6.57
CA ILE A 48 3.52 7.45 -7.89
C ILE A 48 2.58 8.51 -8.46
N ASN A 49 1.60 8.93 -7.65
CA ASN A 49 0.62 9.92 -8.07
C ASN A 49 1.29 11.22 -8.50
N ASN A 50 2.22 11.72 -7.68
CA ASN A 50 2.93 12.96 -7.97
C ASN A 50 3.82 12.84 -9.22
N LYS A 51 4.51 11.72 -9.37
CA LYS A 51 5.42 11.48 -10.50
C LYS A 51 4.66 11.37 -11.82
N LEU A 52 3.48 10.75 -11.80
CA LEU A 52 2.70 10.49 -13.00
C LEU A 52 1.60 11.53 -13.25
N ASN A 53 1.56 12.58 -12.44
CA ASN A 53 0.58 13.67 -12.60
C ASN A 53 1.04 14.65 -13.71
N SER A 54 1.34 14.09 -14.87
CA SER A 54 1.76 14.85 -16.05
C SER A 54 1.21 14.20 -17.30
N LYS A 55 0.78 15.01 -18.26
CA LYS A 55 0.22 14.54 -19.53
C LYS A 55 1.21 13.79 -20.41
N LYS A 56 2.51 13.87 -20.12
CA LYS A 56 3.52 13.16 -20.91
C LYS A 56 3.54 11.64 -20.66
N TYR A 57 2.94 11.17 -19.55
CA TYR A 57 2.90 9.74 -19.21
C TYR A 57 1.57 9.16 -19.65
N GLN A 58 1.51 8.68 -20.89
CA GLN A 58 0.27 8.22 -21.53
C GLN A 58 0.20 6.72 -21.78
N SER A 59 1.27 5.95 -21.47
CA SER A 59 1.23 4.50 -21.67
C SER A 59 0.17 3.86 -20.76
N ASP A 60 -0.39 2.72 -21.20
CA ASP A 60 -1.48 2.08 -20.48
C ASP A 60 -1.10 1.74 -19.04
N HIS A 61 0.09 1.18 -18.79
CA HIS A 61 0.47 0.84 -17.42
C HIS A 61 0.71 2.07 -16.56
N LEU A 62 1.23 3.16 -17.09
CA LEU A 62 1.46 4.37 -16.30
C LEU A 62 0.13 5.04 -15.94
N VAL A 63 -0.82 5.05 -16.87
CA VAL A 63 -2.18 5.55 -16.60
C VAL A 63 -2.85 4.69 -15.52
N THR A 64 -2.73 3.36 -15.63
CA THR A 64 -3.28 2.43 -14.64
C THR A 64 -2.68 2.66 -13.26
N LEU A 65 -1.35 2.79 -13.17
CA LEU A 65 -0.68 3.08 -11.90
C LEU A 65 -1.19 4.35 -11.26
N ARG A 66 -1.29 5.42 -12.04
CA ARG A 66 -1.79 6.70 -11.54
C ARG A 66 -3.21 6.59 -11.02
N LYS A 67 -4.09 5.96 -11.80
CA LYS A 67 -5.50 5.82 -11.41
C LYS A 67 -5.67 4.98 -10.15
N LEU A 68 -4.96 3.87 -10.04
CA LEU A 68 -5.03 3.01 -8.86
C LEU A 68 -4.47 3.72 -7.62
N SER A 69 -3.35 4.41 -7.76
CA SER A 69 -2.73 5.15 -6.66
C SER A 69 -3.65 6.25 -6.15
N THR A 70 -4.22 7.03 -7.05
CA THR A 70 -5.17 8.09 -6.71
C THR A 70 -6.41 7.51 -6.04
N TYR A 71 -6.97 6.45 -6.60
CA TYR A 71 -8.15 5.79 -6.04
C TYR A 71 -7.90 5.32 -4.60
N TYR A 72 -6.79 4.66 -4.36
CA TYR A 72 -6.46 4.16 -3.01
C TYR A 72 -6.30 5.31 -2.02
N ILE A 73 -5.53 6.32 -2.38
CA ILE A 73 -5.28 7.47 -1.50
C ILE A 73 -6.60 8.18 -1.14
N GLU A 74 -7.51 8.32 -2.09
CA GLU A 74 -8.79 9.00 -1.89
C GLU A 74 -9.82 8.15 -1.15
N THR A 75 -9.70 6.82 -1.22
CA THR A 75 -10.71 5.90 -0.69
C THR A 75 -10.35 5.40 0.71
N TYR A 76 -9.08 5.14 0.98
CA TYR A 76 -8.64 4.43 2.19
C TYR A 76 -7.64 5.23 3.01
N ASP A 77 -7.86 5.27 4.32
CA ASP A 77 -6.91 5.84 5.28
C ASP A 77 -7.16 5.14 6.63
N TYR A 78 -6.18 4.38 7.10
CA TYR A 78 -6.29 3.60 8.33
C TYR A 78 -5.50 4.20 9.50
N SER A 79 -5.00 5.42 9.36
CA SER A 79 -4.19 6.04 10.42
C SER A 79 -4.95 6.23 11.73
N ARG A 80 -6.24 6.56 11.66
CA ARG A 80 -7.10 6.70 12.84
C ARG A 80 -7.30 5.38 13.56
N GLU A 81 -7.60 4.33 12.79
CA GLU A 81 -7.86 3.01 13.32
C GLU A 81 -6.63 2.45 14.01
N VAL A 82 -5.46 2.65 13.42
CA VAL A 82 -4.19 2.23 14.01
C VAL A 82 -3.92 2.98 15.31
N GLU A 83 -4.09 4.31 15.32
CA GLU A 83 -3.89 5.13 16.54
C GLU A 83 -4.85 4.72 17.64
N TYR A 84 -6.11 4.47 17.30
CA TYR A 84 -7.13 4.05 18.26
C TYR A 84 -6.75 2.73 18.92
N LEU A 85 -6.36 1.73 18.11
CA LEU A 85 -5.92 0.44 18.63
C LEU A 85 -4.67 0.57 19.49
N ALA A 86 -3.71 1.40 19.08
CA ALA A 86 -2.48 1.61 19.82
C ALA A 86 -2.74 2.17 21.21
N GLN A 87 -3.75 3.04 21.35
CA GLN A 87 -4.06 3.69 22.62
C GLN A 87 -4.88 2.81 23.56
N ILE A 88 -5.78 1.98 23.03
CA ILE A 88 -6.78 1.28 23.83
C ILE A 88 -6.65 -0.24 23.77
N TYR A 89 -6.28 -0.79 22.62
CA TYR A 89 -6.33 -2.24 22.38
C TYR A 89 -5.00 -2.79 21.81
N ASP A 90 -3.87 -2.20 22.20
CA ASP A 90 -2.57 -2.53 21.63
C ASP A 90 -2.14 -4.00 21.86
N GLU A 91 -2.75 -4.68 22.83
CA GLU A 91 -2.45 -6.08 23.14
C GLU A 91 -3.55 -7.04 22.70
N ASP A 92 -4.57 -6.57 22.01
CA ASP A 92 -5.70 -7.44 21.59
C ASP A 92 -5.43 -8.05 20.22
N PRO A 93 -5.02 -9.36 20.15
CA PRO A 93 -4.69 -10.00 18.87
C PRO A 93 -5.85 -10.05 17.89
N ASN A 94 -7.09 -10.17 18.38
CA ASN A 94 -8.27 -10.23 17.51
C ASN A 94 -8.52 -8.91 16.79
N ARG A 95 -8.34 -7.80 17.50
CA ARG A 95 -8.51 -6.46 16.91
C ARG A 95 -7.39 -6.15 15.94
N ILE A 96 -6.17 -6.53 16.27
CA ILE A 96 -5.01 -6.38 15.38
C ILE A 96 -5.24 -7.19 14.10
N LYS A 97 -5.67 -8.44 14.23
CA LYS A 97 -5.97 -9.32 13.09
C LYS A 97 -7.06 -8.71 12.20
N ASN A 98 -8.14 -8.23 12.79
CA ASN A 98 -9.25 -7.66 12.03
C ASN A 98 -8.81 -6.42 11.25
N LEU A 99 -8.01 -5.54 11.85
CA LEU A 99 -7.46 -4.38 11.17
C LEU A 99 -6.54 -4.79 10.03
N ARG A 100 -5.66 -5.76 10.27
CA ARG A 100 -4.75 -6.25 9.26
C ARG A 100 -5.51 -6.81 8.05
N ILE A 101 -6.55 -7.60 8.29
CA ILE A 101 -7.38 -8.16 7.22
C ILE A 101 -8.08 -7.04 6.42
N LEU A 102 -8.62 -6.03 7.11
CA LEU A 102 -9.23 -4.87 6.46
C LEU A 102 -8.23 -4.17 5.54
N ILE A 103 -7.02 -3.95 6.02
CA ILE A 103 -5.97 -3.30 5.24
C ILE A 103 -5.61 -4.14 4.01
N LEU A 104 -5.41 -5.44 4.20
CA LEU A 104 -5.10 -6.35 3.08
C LEU A 104 -6.21 -6.35 2.04
N ASN A 105 -7.46 -6.38 2.47
CA ASN A 105 -8.60 -6.32 1.56
C ASN A 105 -8.64 -4.99 0.80
N SER A 106 -8.32 -3.88 1.45
CA SER A 106 -8.28 -2.58 0.77
C SER A 106 -7.18 -2.55 -0.29
N LEU A 107 -6.02 -3.13 -0.01
CA LEU A 107 -4.92 -3.20 -0.95
C LEU A 107 -5.23 -4.09 -2.16
N ASN A 108 -6.12 -5.06 -1.98
CA ASN A 108 -6.57 -5.93 -3.07
C ASN A 108 -7.81 -5.41 -3.80
N ASP A 109 -8.36 -4.28 -3.35
CA ASP A 109 -9.47 -3.65 -4.04
C ASP A 109 -9.06 -3.28 -5.47
N LYS A 110 -9.96 -3.50 -6.42
CA LYS A 110 -9.70 -3.31 -7.86
C LYS A 110 -8.47 -4.09 -8.34
N ARG A 111 -8.10 -5.13 -7.61
CA ARG A 111 -6.96 -6.00 -7.92
C ARG A 111 -5.64 -5.22 -8.01
N MET A 112 -5.50 -4.18 -7.16
CA MET A 112 -4.37 -3.26 -7.24
C MET A 112 -3.02 -3.98 -7.09
N ILE A 113 -2.87 -4.83 -6.06
CA ILE A 113 -1.60 -5.54 -5.83
C ILE A 113 -1.27 -6.46 -7.01
N GLU A 114 -2.25 -7.19 -7.53
CA GLU A 114 -2.07 -8.06 -8.70
C GLU A 114 -1.63 -7.25 -9.92
N LYS A 115 -2.30 -6.12 -10.16
CA LYS A 115 -1.95 -5.24 -11.28
C LYS A 115 -0.55 -4.65 -11.12
N PHE A 116 -0.17 -4.26 -9.91
CA PHE A 116 1.18 -3.76 -9.63
C PHE A 116 2.23 -4.83 -9.93
N GLN A 117 1.96 -6.09 -9.52
CA GLN A 117 2.87 -7.20 -9.81
C GLN A 117 3.03 -7.40 -11.32
N THR A 118 1.93 -7.37 -12.06
CA THR A 118 1.95 -7.49 -13.52
C THR A 118 2.78 -6.38 -14.16
N ILE A 119 2.57 -5.14 -13.72
CA ILE A 119 3.27 -3.98 -14.26
C ILE A 119 4.78 -4.07 -13.96
N VAL A 120 5.16 -4.46 -12.74
CA VAL A 120 6.57 -4.66 -12.38
C VAL A 120 7.24 -5.65 -13.34
N ASN A 121 6.55 -6.73 -13.67
CA ASN A 121 7.10 -7.75 -14.56
C ASN A 121 7.25 -7.25 -16.01
N GLU A 122 6.50 -6.23 -16.39
CA GLU A 122 6.53 -5.64 -17.73
C GLU A 122 7.50 -4.46 -17.84
N LEU A 123 7.89 -3.88 -16.73
CA LEU A 123 8.87 -2.80 -16.70
C LEU A 123 10.29 -3.37 -16.73
#